data_011796b817f7ad4e72634c237ef90b89
#
_entry.id   011796b817f7ad4e72634c237ef90b89
#
_cell.length_a   1.000
_cell.length_b   1.000
_cell.length_c   1.000
_cell.angle_alpha   90.00
_cell.angle_beta   90.00
_cell.angle_gamma   90.00
#
_symmetry.space_group_name_H-M   'P 1'
#
loop_
_entity.id
_entity.type
_entity.pdbx_description
1 polymer ?
#
loop_
_entity_poly.entity_id
_entity_poly.type
_entity_poly.pdbx_seq_one_letter_code
_entity_poly.pdbx_strand_id
1 'polypeptide(L)'
;GDHRDLHSFPTRRSSDLRIFCKGGNWGMDDGMKRVSRERLEPALKLHKNMNYNMIRNWTGESTEEVFYELCDEYGMLVMNDFWLSTDGFNLNPLDNCLFVRNVTETVRRFRNHPSIALWCARNEGFATNELEYMLAATLAKEDGSRHYTGNSRSLNSSGSGPWRYQFDAGWYYRSLAGGFRSEVGTPSLPTAETVREFMAEEDTWPISDVWYYHDWHNHRYGSKTFSELYKEGMDRKLGPSDNLDDFCRKAQLINYESHRAIFEAWNSKMWNDASGVLLWMSHPAWPSMVWQNYSSNGETAGAYYGTQKACRPLHIQMSLNSQHKVDIINTMLKEYRNLKVEVAVYDKVGKKIRSSQQKVSRVTANALTPVTQLEDIKGLPDFSWVKLVLTTNNGKLLDDNVYWLNQKEWDGKVLTDLPVASVNVSVKNFAKKANHYEGKLIVKNPGQYLAAAIALTLRNAKTDAPIRPAYFDDGYFYLMPGEFKEIRFQVDCKEGVDKMLLRVDGYNVESKDILLNK
;
A
#
# COMPACT_ATOMS: atom_id res chain seq x y z
N GLY A 1 27.33 -2.14 27.43
CA GLY A 1 26.48 -2.59 26.37
C GLY A 1 25.31 -1.63 26.20
N ASP A 2 25.18 -1.04 25.04
CA ASP A 2 24.20 0.00 24.72
C ASP A 2 22.83 -0.65 24.57
N HIS A 3 21.93 -0.42 25.53
CA HIS A 3 20.56 -0.95 25.56
C HIS A 3 19.63 -0.38 24.50
N ARG A 4 20.12 0.40 23.51
CA ARG A 4 19.35 1.04 22.46
C ARG A 4 19.00 0.16 21.26
N ASP A 5 19.57 -1.02 21.16
CA ASP A 5 19.37 -1.94 20.00
C ASP A 5 18.26 -2.98 20.19
N LEU A 6 17.51 -2.96 21.32
CA LEU A 6 16.50 -3.97 21.63
C LEU A 6 15.15 -3.76 20.91
N HIS A 7 14.96 -2.67 20.17
CA HIS A 7 13.71 -2.36 19.48
C HIS A 7 13.80 -2.43 17.95
N SER A 8 14.96 -2.71 17.39
CA SER A 8 15.08 -2.97 15.96
C SER A 8 14.96 -4.46 15.71
N PHE A 9 14.11 -4.82 14.77
CA PHE A 9 14.04 -6.18 14.22
C PHE A 9 15.47 -6.66 13.95
N PRO A 10 15.82 -7.91 14.28
CA PRO A 10 17.19 -8.35 14.17
C PRO A 10 17.66 -8.16 12.74
N THR A 11 18.57 -7.22 12.56
CA THR A 11 19.33 -7.11 11.34
C THR A 11 20.16 -8.35 11.21
N ARG A 12 19.77 -9.27 10.35
CA ARG A 12 20.62 -10.40 10.02
C ARG A 12 21.87 -9.87 9.33
N ARG A 13 22.99 -10.09 9.99
CA ARG A 13 24.32 -9.77 9.48
C ARG A 13 24.77 -10.81 8.46
N SER A 14 24.21 -10.79 7.25
CA SER A 14 24.98 -11.35 6.13
C SER A 14 25.91 -10.30 5.50
N SER A 15 25.64 -9.00 5.77
CA SER A 15 26.41 -7.89 5.18
C SER A 15 26.38 -6.61 6.01
N ASP A 16 25.98 -6.64 7.29
CA ASP A 16 25.75 -5.46 8.16
C ASP A 16 24.75 -4.42 7.59
N LEU A 17 23.95 -4.80 6.62
CA LEU A 17 22.98 -3.91 5.98
C LEU A 17 21.59 -4.09 6.60
N ARG A 18 21.03 -3.01 7.11
CA ARG A 18 19.66 -2.97 7.60
C ARG A 18 18.68 -2.94 6.43
N ILE A 19 17.58 -3.68 6.53
CA ILE A 19 16.48 -3.64 5.56
C ILE A 19 15.28 -2.97 6.24
N PHE A 20 14.83 -1.85 5.69
CA PHE A 20 13.60 -1.20 6.13
C PHE A 20 12.42 -1.95 5.52
N CYS A 21 11.67 -2.67 6.36
CA CYS A 21 10.61 -3.56 5.90
C CYS A 21 9.34 -2.78 5.57
N LYS A 22 8.85 -2.98 4.35
CA LYS A 22 7.57 -2.47 3.87
C LYS A 22 6.81 -3.61 3.24
N GLY A 23 5.60 -3.87 3.70
CA GLY A 23 4.88 -5.03 3.21
C GLY A 23 3.47 -5.15 3.74
N GLY A 24 2.94 -6.36 3.65
CA GLY A 24 1.60 -6.64 4.12
C GLY A 24 1.41 -8.07 4.59
N ASN A 25 0.29 -8.28 5.26
CA ASN A 25 -0.12 -9.58 5.71
C ASN A 25 -0.83 -10.33 4.57
N TRP A 26 -0.49 -11.59 4.44
CA TRP A 26 -0.99 -12.53 3.45
C TRP A 26 -1.70 -13.65 4.18
N GLY A 27 -3.00 -13.81 3.91
CA GLY A 27 -3.79 -14.90 4.41
C GLY A 27 -3.86 -16.05 3.40
N MET A 28 -4.88 -16.90 3.55
CA MET A 28 -5.16 -17.99 2.63
C MET A 28 -5.53 -17.45 1.23
N ASP A 29 -4.89 -17.97 0.18
CA ASP A 29 -5.21 -17.54 -1.19
C ASP A 29 -6.53 -18.15 -1.71
N ASP A 30 -6.79 -19.40 -1.35
CA ASP A 30 -8.01 -20.12 -1.77
C ASP A 30 -8.42 -21.11 -0.69
N GLY A 31 -9.67 -21.02 -0.24
CA GLY A 31 -10.22 -21.88 0.82
C GLY A 31 -10.15 -23.38 0.53
N MET A 32 -10.07 -23.77 -0.74
CA MET A 32 -9.89 -25.15 -1.19
C MET A 32 -8.43 -25.52 -1.45
N LYS A 33 -7.49 -24.61 -1.15
CA LYS A 33 -6.05 -24.83 -1.35
C LYS A 33 -5.66 -25.19 -2.80
N ARG A 34 -6.40 -24.70 -3.79
CA ARG A 34 -6.10 -24.89 -5.21
C ARG A 34 -5.03 -23.92 -5.67
N VAL A 35 -3.83 -24.08 -5.18
CA VAL A 35 -2.73 -23.13 -5.33
C VAL A 35 -1.79 -23.61 -6.43
N SER A 36 -1.60 -22.76 -7.45
CA SER A 36 -0.64 -22.99 -8.52
C SER A 36 0.19 -21.72 -8.76
N ARG A 37 1.28 -21.88 -9.51
CA ARG A 37 2.12 -20.73 -9.90
C ARG A 37 1.33 -19.67 -10.66
N GLU A 38 0.51 -20.09 -11.62
CA GLU A 38 -0.31 -19.21 -12.46
C GLU A 38 -1.28 -18.38 -11.63
N ARG A 39 -1.75 -18.95 -10.51
CA ARG A 39 -2.66 -18.27 -9.58
C ARG A 39 -1.93 -17.29 -8.66
N LEU A 40 -0.79 -17.69 -8.08
CA LEU A 40 -0.07 -16.88 -7.10
C LEU A 40 0.81 -15.79 -7.71
N GLU A 41 1.46 -16.07 -8.83
CA GLU A 41 2.45 -15.16 -9.42
C GLU A 41 1.89 -13.76 -9.73
N PRO A 42 0.66 -13.59 -10.26
CA PRO A 42 0.09 -12.24 -10.43
C PRO A 42 0.00 -11.43 -9.14
N ALA A 43 -0.35 -12.07 -8.03
CA ALA A 43 -0.42 -11.42 -6.73
C ALA A 43 0.99 -11.01 -6.21
N LEU A 44 2.00 -11.88 -6.37
CA LEU A 44 3.39 -11.54 -6.02
C LEU A 44 3.93 -10.40 -6.90
N LYS A 45 3.58 -10.37 -8.19
CA LYS A 45 3.89 -9.24 -9.09
C LYS A 45 3.25 -7.95 -8.61
N LEU A 46 2.00 -7.98 -8.14
CA LEU A 46 1.33 -6.82 -7.56
C LEU A 46 2.06 -6.32 -6.30
N HIS A 47 2.46 -7.22 -5.39
CA HIS A 47 3.25 -6.86 -4.21
C HIS A 47 4.59 -6.23 -4.61
N LYS A 48 5.29 -6.81 -5.57
CA LYS A 48 6.55 -6.25 -6.09
C LYS A 48 6.36 -4.88 -6.73
N ASN A 49 5.29 -4.71 -7.51
CA ASN A 49 4.96 -3.43 -8.16
C ASN A 49 4.57 -2.34 -7.14
N MET A 50 3.99 -2.70 -5.99
CA MET A 50 3.79 -1.79 -4.85
C MET A 50 5.09 -1.41 -4.13
N ASN A 51 6.24 -1.90 -4.56
CA ASN A 51 7.54 -1.74 -3.90
C ASN A 51 7.60 -2.38 -2.50
N TYR A 52 6.80 -3.37 -2.23
CA TYR A 52 6.94 -4.21 -1.05
C TYR A 52 8.20 -5.05 -1.11
N ASN A 53 8.80 -5.30 0.04
CA ASN A 53 9.96 -6.17 0.21
C ASN A 53 9.73 -7.25 1.26
N MET A 54 8.55 -7.30 1.89
CA MET A 54 8.23 -8.30 2.90
C MET A 54 6.75 -8.70 2.84
N ILE A 55 6.49 -9.98 3.06
CA ILE A 55 5.16 -10.55 3.28
C ILE A 55 5.16 -11.24 4.62
N ARG A 56 4.12 -11.06 5.42
CA ARG A 56 3.85 -11.93 6.56
C ARG A 56 2.86 -13.00 6.13
N ASN A 57 3.30 -14.25 6.14
CA ASN A 57 2.44 -15.42 6.00
C ASN A 57 1.65 -15.59 7.30
N TRP A 58 0.53 -14.86 7.39
CA TRP A 58 -0.28 -14.77 8.60
C TRP A 58 -0.83 -16.13 9.00
N THR A 59 -0.65 -16.47 10.27
CA THR A 59 -0.98 -17.78 10.85
C THR A 59 -0.51 -19.00 10.03
N GLY A 60 0.53 -18.83 9.19
CA GLY A 60 1.13 -19.91 8.41
C GLY A 60 0.20 -20.54 7.38
N GLU A 61 -0.79 -19.81 6.87
CA GLU A 61 -1.82 -20.36 6.00
C GLU A 61 -1.33 -20.78 4.62
N SER A 62 -0.28 -20.12 4.09
CA SER A 62 0.39 -20.58 2.86
C SER A 62 1.45 -21.62 3.20
N THR A 63 1.23 -22.85 2.74
CA THR A 63 2.06 -24.03 3.00
C THR A 63 2.56 -24.69 1.72
N GLU A 64 2.33 -24.05 0.58
CA GLU A 64 2.68 -24.52 -0.75
C GLU A 64 4.12 -24.11 -1.11
N GLU A 65 4.90 -25.02 -1.67
CA GLU A 65 6.28 -24.79 -2.13
C GLU A 65 6.37 -23.58 -3.06
N VAL A 66 5.43 -23.51 -4.00
CA VAL A 66 5.38 -22.43 -5.02
C VAL A 66 5.28 -21.03 -4.42
N PHE A 67 4.69 -20.88 -3.23
CA PHE A 67 4.63 -19.57 -2.56
C PHE A 67 6.04 -19.09 -2.18
N TYR A 68 6.85 -19.97 -1.58
CA TYR A 68 8.21 -19.63 -1.17
C TYR A 68 9.16 -19.49 -2.36
N GLU A 69 9.02 -20.34 -3.38
CA GLU A 69 9.77 -20.21 -4.65
C GLU A 69 9.53 -18.84 -5.29
N LEU A 70 8.29 -18.41 -5.38
CA LEU A 70 7.95 -17.09 -5.90
C LEU A 70 8.50 -15.96 -5.01
N CYS A 71 8.43 -16.09 -3.69
CA CYS A 71 9.04 -15.13 -2.79
C CYS A 71 10.56 -15.02 -2.98
N ASP A 72 11.25 -16.14 -3.20
CA ASP A 72 12.67 -16.17 -3.52
C ASP A 72 12.97 -15.46 -4.85
N GLU A 73 12.22 -15.78 -5.91
CA GLU A 73 12.39 -15.19 -7.24
C GLU A 73 12.13 -13.68 -7.28
N TYR A 74 11.10 -13.22 -6.57
CA TYR A 74 10.74 -11.80 -6.52
C TYR A 74 11.54 -11.01 -5.47
N GLY A 75 12.38 -11.67 -4.67
CA GLY A 75 13.14 -11.05 -3.58
C GLY A 75 12.25 -10.49 -2.48
N MET A 76 11.21 -11.26 -2.12
CA MET A 76 10.24 -10.91 -1.09
C MET A 76 10.58 -11.63 0.21
N LEU A 77 10.92 -10.90 1.26
CA LEU A 77 11.16 -11.50 2.57
C LEU A 77 9.85 -12.05 3.15
N VAL A 78 9.94 -13.13 3.91
CA VAL A 78 8.78 -13.77 4.55
C VAL A 78 8.97 -13.79 6.07
N MET A 79 8.00 -13.21 6.78
CA MET A 79 7.75 -13.50 8.19
C MET A 79 6.75 -14.64 8.23
N ASN A 80 7.19 -15.83 8.65
CA ASN A 80 6.35 -17.02 8.62
C ASN A 80 5.80 -17.34 10.01
N ASP A 81 4.49 -17.20 10.18
CA ASP A 81 3.80 -17.65 11.39
C ASP A 81 3.61 -19.16 11.39
N PHE A 82 3.40 -19.75 12.58
CA PHE A 82 2.78 -21.07 12.73
C PHE A 82 1.28 -20.91 12.99
N TRP A 83 0.53 -22.04 13.00
CA TRP A 83 -0.94 -22.11 12.88
C TRP A 83 -1.71 -21.72 14.15
N LEU A 84 -1.20 -20.80 14.94
CA LEU A 84 -1.89 -20.28 16.13
C LEU A 84 -2.34 -18.84 15.90
N SER A 85 -3.64 -18.61 16.02
CA SER A 85 -4.25 -17.30 15.83
C SER A 85 -4.32 -16.50 17.14
N THR A 86 -5.15 -15.47 17.18
CA THR A 86 -5.38 -14.59 18.31
C THR A 86 -6.07 -15.32 19.47
N ASP A 87 -5.73 -15.00 20.71
CA ASP A 87 -6.43 -15.50 21.89
C ASP A 87 -7.94 -15.24 21.78
N GLY A 88 -8.73 -16.27 22.06
CA GLY A 88 -10.19 -16.24 21.94
C GLY A 88 -10.73 -16.69 20.58
N PHE A 89 -9.91 -16.67 19.51
CA PHE A 89 -10.29 -17.25 18.21
C PHE A 89 -9.71 -18.64 17.99
N ASN A 90 -8.54 -18.90 18.58
CA ASN A 90 -7.83 -20.14 18.40
C ASN A 90 -7.21 -20.53 19.74
N LEU A 91 -7.59 -21.71 20.21
CA LEU A 91 -7.06 -22.27 21.44
C LEU A 91 -5.65 -22.81 21.24
N ASN A 92 -4.95 -23.07 22.35
CA ASN A 92 -3.70 -23.84 22.28
C ASN A 92 -3.94 -25.24 21.71
N PRO A 93 -2.93 -25.87 21.09
CA PRO A 93 -3.06 -27.22 20.58
C PRO A 93 -3.50 -28.19 21.67
N LEU A 94 -4.36 -29.16 21.32
CA LEU A 94 -4.73 -30.24 22.22
C LEU A 94 -3.54 -31.18 22.53
N ASP A 95 -2.59 -31.28 21.61
CA ASP A 95 -1.37 -32.09 21.71
C ASP A 95 -0.16 -31.23 21.28
N ASN A 96 0.59 -30.73 22.24
CA ASN A 96 1.78 -29.95 22.01
C ASN A 96 2.86 -30.73 21.25
N CYS A 97 3.00 -32.05 21.50
CA CYS A 97 4.02 -32.88 20.85
C CYS A 97 3.69 -33.06 19.36
N LEU A 98 2.43 -33.27 19.02
CA LEU A 98 1.98 -33.34 17.63
C LEU A 98 2.17 -32.00 16.92
N PHE A 99 1.81 -30.90 17.56
CA PHE A 99 1.98 -29.55 17.00
C PHE A 99 3.46 -29.28 16.70
N VAL A 100 4.35 -29.50 17.66
CA VAL A 100 5.79 -29.28 17.51
C VAL A 100 6.40 -30.21 16.45
N ARG A 101 5.89 -31.43 16.30
CA ARG A 101 6.32 -32.32 15.21
C ARG A 101 5.94 -31.73 13.84
N ASN A 102 4.74 -31.20 13.68
CA ASN A 102 4.33 -30.52 12.45
C ASN A 102 5.19 -29.28 12.17
N VAL A 103 5.48 -28.48 13.19
CA VAL A 103 6.42 -27.35 13.10
C VAL A 103 7.80 -27.83 12.63
N THR A 104 8.33 -28.90 13.22
CA THR A 104 9.62 -29.48 12.85
C THR A 104 9.66 -29.83 11.36
N GLU A 105 8.66 -30.53 10.86
CA GLU A 105 8.60 -30.93 9.45
C GLU A 105 8.46 -29.72 8.52
N THR A 106 7.66 -28.73 8.91
CA THR A 106 7.51 -27.47 8.16
C THR A 106 8.84 -26.71 8.07
N VAL A 107 9.55 -26.57 9.20
CA VAL A 107 10.85 -25.92 9.22
C VAL A 107 11.87 -26.66 8.36
N ARG A 108 11.94 -27.98 8.46
CA ARG A 108 12.83 -28.81 7.62
C ARG A 108 12.53 -28.67 6.14
N ARG A 109 11.27 -28.60 5.78
CA ARG A 109 10.81 -28.43 4.39
C ARG A 109 11.22 -27.08 3.82
N PHE A 110 11.00 -25.98 4.55
CA PHE A 110 11.09 -24.64 4.00
C PHE A 110 12.36 -23.86 4.41
N ARG A 111 13.14 -24.30 5.39
CA ARG A 111 14.33 -23.57 5.88
C ARG A 111 15.39 -23.25 4.83
N ASN A 112 15.36 -23.90 3.67
CA ASN A 112 16.30 -23.63 2.59
C ASN A 112 15.88 -22.46 1.69
N HIS A 113 14.66 -21.93 1.85
CA HIS A 113 14.20 -20.75 1.12
C HIS A 113 14.86 -19.49 1.70
N PRO A 114 15.67 -18.74 0.91
CA PRO A 114 16.32 -17.52 1.39
C PRO A 114 15.35 -16.39 1.70
N SER A 115 14.13 -16.43 1.15
CA SER A 115 13.07 -15.46 1.45
C SER A 115 12.63 -15.50 2.90
N ILE A 116 12.61 -16.65 3.59
CA ILE A 116 12.18 -16.73 4.98
C ILE A 116 13.17 -15.96 5.86
N ALA A 117 12.73 -14.82 6.40
CA ALA A 117 13.53 -13.95 7.24
C ALA A 117 13.45 -14.31 8.72
N LEU A 118 12.28 -14.74 9.17
CA LEU A 118 12.04 -15.12 10.57
C LEU A 118 10.84 -16.06 10.71
N TRP A 119 10.80 -16.75 11.84
CA TRP A 119 9.73 -17.61 12.29
C TRP A 119 8.97 -16.96 13.43
N CYS A 120 7.64 -17.02 13.41
CA CYS A 120 6.76 -16.49 14.45
C CYS A 120 5.87 -17.59 15.02
N ALA A 121 5.84 -17.77 16.35
CA ALA A 121 5.09 -18.84 16.97
C ALA A 121 3.58 -18.74 16.72
N ARG A 122 3.04 -17.52 16.86
CA ARG A 122 1.59 -17.30 16.72
C ARG A 122 1.25 -15.84 16.42
N ASN A 123 0.04 -15.66 15.94
CA ASN A 123 -0.54 -14.33 15.86
C ASN A 123 -0.98 -13.86 17.24
N GLU A 124 -0.62 -12.63 17.64
CA GLU A 124 -0.98 -11.99 18.89
C GLU A 124 -1.01 -12.96 20.11
N GLY A 125 -1.22 -12.56 21.31
CA GLY A 125 -1.25 -13.46 22.45
C GLY A 125 0.03 -14.28 22.68
N PHE A 126 -0.01 -15.23 23.62
CA PHE A 126 1.14 -16.05 24.01
C PHE A 126 0.76 -17.54 23.99
N ALA A 127 1.66 -18.39 23.53
CA ALA A 127 1.58 -19.82 23.77
C ALA A 127 1.72 -20.13 25.27
N THR A 128 1.34 -21.34 25.69
CA THR A 128 1.68 -21.78 27.04
C THR A 128 3.22 -21.82 27.19
N ASN A 129 3.71 -21.63 28.41
CA ASN A 129 5.17 -21.65 28.66
C ASN A 129 5.82 -22.93 28.15
N GLU A 130 5.14 -24.07 28.29
CA GLU A 130 5.61 -25.36 27.80
C GLU A 130 5.75 -25.35 26.27
N LEU A 131 4.70 -24.96 25.56
CA LEU A 131 4.71 -24.90 24.09
C LEU A 131 5.74 -23.91 23.57
N GLU A 132 5.84 -22.73 24.18
CA GLU A 132 6.83 -21.72 23.80
C GLU A 132 8.27 -22.24 23.95
N TYR A 133 8.56 -22.92 25.06
CA TYR A 133 9.86 -23.56 25.27
C TYR A 133 10.16 -24.63 24.21
N MET A 134 9.18 -25.48 23.90
CA MET A 134 9.30 -26.53 22.89
C MET A 134 9.55 -25.93 21.50
N LEU A 135 8.84 -24.87 21.13
CA LEU A 135 9.00 -24.18 19.86
C LEU A 135 10.37 -23.50 19.74
N ALA A 136 10.76 -22.73 20.76
CA ALA A 136 12.08 -22.07 20.78
C ALA A 136 13.24 -23.09 20.66
N ALA A 137 13.17 -24.19 21.41
CA ALA A 137 14.17 -25.26 21.35
C ALA A 137 14.20 -25.95 19.98
N THR A 138 13.02 -26.18 19.38
CA THR A 138 12.90 -26.78 18.05
C THR A 138 13.51 -25.88 16.99
N LEU A 139 13.16 -24.60 16.99
CA LEU A 139 13.69 -23.64 16.01
C LEU A 139 15.22 -23.46 16.15
N ALA A 140 15.72 -23.40 17.38
CA ALA A 140 17.17 -23.33 17.62
C ALA A 140 17.91 -24.57 17.07
N LYS A 141 17.30 -25.73 17.14
CA LYS A 141 17.85 -27.00 16.64
C LYS A 141 17.73 -27.14 15.12
N GLU A 142 16.57 -26.87 14.57
CA GLU A 142 16.25 -27.18 13.15
C GLU A 142 16.64 -26.05 12.20
N ASP A 143 16.58 -24.78 12.66
CA ASP A 143 16.99 -23.59 11.90
C ASP A 143 17.57 -22.50 12.82
N GLY A 144 18.68 -22.79 13.48
CA GLY A 144 19.39 -21.85 14.35
C GLY A 144 19.96 -20.62 13.64
N SER A 145 19.74 -20.50 12.34
CA SER A 145 20.22 -19.39 11.53
C SER A 145 19.24 -18.23 11.43
N ARG A 146 17.94 -18.44 11.69
CA ARG A 146 16.88 -17.41 11.59
C ARG A 146 16.37 -17.00 12.95
N HIS A 147 15.87 -15.76 13.00
CA HIS A 147 15.25 -15.24 14.19
C HIS A 147 13.93 -15.96 14.45
N TYR A 148 13.66 -16.26 15.72
CA TYR A 148 12.37 -16.73 16.21
C TYR A 148 11.76 -15.70 17.14
N THR A 149 10.46 -15.46 17.02
CA THR A 149 9.68 -14.65 17.96
C THR A 149 8.45 -15.43 18.44
N GLY A 150 8.14 -15.34 19.74
CA GLY A 150 7.02 -16.05 20.36
C GLY A 150 5.64 -15.56 19.91
N ASN A 151 5.55 -14.33 19.43
CA ASN A 151 4.29 -13.80 18.87
C ASN A 151 4.53 -12.56 17.99
N SER A 152 3.50 -12.19 17.23
CA SER A 152 3.56 -11.06 16.28
C SER A 152 3.31 -9.69 16.92
N ARG A 153 2.85 -9.61 18.18
CA ARG A 153 2.38 -8.36 18.80
C ARG A 153 3.41 -7.70 19.70
N SER A 154 4.29 -8.47 20.31
CA SER A 154 5.25 -8.02 21.31
C SER A 154 6.62 -8.67 21.12
N LEU A 155 7.53 -8.49 22.07
CA LEU A 155 8.92 -8.90 22.00
C LEU A 155 9.68 -8.09 20.93
N ASN A 156 9.80 -8.59 19.72
CA ASN A 156 10.50 -7.92 18.60
C ASN A 156 9.56 -7.07 17.72
N SER A 157 8.29 -6.93 18.10
CA SER A 157 7.29 -6.12 17.42
C SER A 157 6.84 -4.95 18.29
N SER A 158 6.51 -3.83 17.67
CA SER A 158 5.97 -2.64 18.35
C SER A 158 4.45 -2.67 18.52
N GLY A 159 3.81 -3.80 18.26
CA GLY A 159 2.39 -4.02 18.42
C GLY A 159 1.67 -4.44 17.15
N SER A 160 0.35 -4.58 17.26
CA SER A 160 -0.59 -4.96 16.22
C SER A 160 -1.76 -3.97 16.19
N GLY A 161 -2.29 -3.66 15.01
CA GLY A 161 -3.35 -2.64 14.84
C GLY A 161 -2.85 -1.19 14.97
N PRO A 162 -3.78 -0.21 14.97
CA PRO A 162 -5.21 -0.37 14.75
C PRO A 162 -5.56 -0.65 13.29
N TRP A 163 -6.82 -1.10 13.09
CA TRP A 163 -7.35 -1.42 11.75
C TRP A 163 -8.52 -0.50 11.34
N ARG A 164 -8.78 0.54 12.10
CA ARG A 164 -9.83 1.53 11.84
C ARG A 164 -9.31 2.73 11.07
N TYR A 165 -10.19 3.36 10.31
CA TYR A 165 -9.90 4.62 9.65
C TYR A 165 -9.50 5.72 10.65
N GLN A 166 -8.47 6.47 10.33
CA GLN A 166 -8.03 7.66 11.05
C GLN A 166 -8.40 8.90 10.23
N PHE A 167 -9.39 9.65 10.72
CA PHE A 167 -9.85 10.87 10.07
C PHE A 167 -8.71 11.88 9.87
N ASP A 168 -7.86 12.04 10.87
CA ASP A 168 -6.62 12.79 10.79
C ASP A 168 -5.45 11.86 10.52
N ALA A 169 -5.01 11.81 9.27
CA ALA A 169 -3.87 11.00 8.86
C ALA A 169 -2.55 11.36 9.57
N GLY A 170 -2.43 12.59 10.09
CA GLY A 170 -1.30 13.01 10.92
C GLY A 170 -1.18 12.23 12.23
N TRP A 171 -2.25 11.57 12.66
CA TRP A 171 -2.25 10.71 13.85
C TRP A 171 -1.22 9.57 13.72
N TYR A 172 -1.07 8.98 12.53
CA TYR A 172 -0.07 7.92 12.30
C TYR A 172 1.35 8.39 12.64
N TYR A 173 1.70 9.63 12.29
CA TYR A 173 3.02 10.21 12.55
C TYR A 173 3.25 10.54 14.02
N ARG A 174 2.21 11.06 14.71
CA ARG A 174 2.34 11.53 16.09
C ARG A 174 2.26 10.43 17.12
N SER A 175 1.38 9.46 16.88
CA SER A 175 0.91 8.55 17.94
C SER A 175 1.19 7.07 17.67
N LEU A 176 1.52 6.68 16.45
CA LEU A 176 1.59 5.26 16.12
C LEU A 176 2.94 4.82 15.56
N ALA A 177 3.49 5.52 14.59
CA ALA A 177 4.70 5.09 13.91
C ALA A 177 5.86 4.90 14.89
N GLY A 178 6.50 3.74 14.82
CA GLY A 178 7.64 3.33 15.65
C GLY A 178 7.86 1.83 15.60
N GLY A 179 9.09 1.40 15.82
CA GLY A 179 9.51 0.01 15.84
C GLY A 179 9.26 -0.74 14.53
N PHE A 180 9.09 -2.05 14.66
CA PHE A 180 8.55 -2.93 13.62
C PHE A 180 7.10 -3.27 13.99
N ARG A 181 6.15 -2.91 13.15
CA ARG A 181 4.74 -3.21 13.38
C ARG A 181 4.26 -4.28 12.42
N SER A 182 3.85 -5.40 12.99
CA SER A 182 3.40 -6.57 12.22
C SER A 182 2.04 -6.39 11.55
N GLU A 183 1.21 -5.47 12.10
CA GLU A 183 -0.09 -5.15 11.54
C GLU A 183 -0.45 -3.69 11.80
N VAL A 184 -0.95 -3.02 10.78
CA VAL A 184 -1.68 -1.76 10.84
C VAL A 184 -2.55 -1.67 9.61
N GLY A 185 -3.78 -1.21 9.74
CA GLY A 185 -4.69 -1.17 8.60
C GLY A 185 -5.73 -0.06 8.68
N THR A 186 -6.49 0.02 7.63
CA THR A 186 -7.63 0.91 7.50
C THR A 186 -8.60 0.27 6.51
N PRO A 187 -9.91 0.44 6.66
CA PRO A 187 -10.84 0.02 5.64
C PRO A 187 -10.45 0.60 4.27
N SER A 188 -10.64 -0.21 3.24
CA SER A 188 -10.53 0.19 1.84
C SER A 188 -11.72 -0.36 1.06
N LEU A 189 -12.13 0.33 0.02
CA LEU A 189 -13.28 -0.05 -0.78
C LEU A 189 -12.85 -0.27 -2.22
N PRO A 190 -13.33 -1.32 -2.91
CA PRO A 190 -13.15 -1.49 -4.35
C PRO A 190 -13.76 -0.34 -5.17
N THR A 191 -13.52 -0.32 -6.48
CA THR A 191 -14.28 0.54 -7.38
C THR A 191 -15.72 0.05 -7.53
N ALA A 192 -16.61 0.91 -8.01
CA ALA A 192 -18.00 0.53 -8.27
C ALA A 192 -18.10 -0.61 -9.30
N GLU A 193 -17.20 -0.62 -10.31
CA GLU A 193 -17.15 -1.69 -11.30
C GLU A 193 -16.86 -3.05 -10.64
N THR A 194 -15.90 -3.10 -9.74
CA THR A 194 -15.58 -4.33 -9.02
C THR A 194 -16.70 -4.75 -8.06
N VAL A 195 -17.37 -3.82 -7.38
CA VAL A 195 -18.53 -4.15 -6.53
C VAL A 195 -19.64 -4.81 -7.34
N ARG A 196 -19.94 -4.31 -8.53
CA ARG A 196 -20.96 -4.88 -9.44
C ARG A 196 -20.56 -6.26 -10.01
N GLU A 197 -19.31 -6.65 -9.95
CA GLU A 197 -18.89 -8.00 -10.39
C GLU A 197 -19.25 -9.11 -9.40
N PHE A 198 -19.47 -8.80 -8.11
CA PHE A 198 -19.77 -9.80 -7.09
C PHE A 198 -21.06 -9.57 -6.29
N MET A 199 -21.79 -8.49 -6.58
CA MET A 199 -23.10 -8.21 -6.00
C MET A 199 -24.17 -8.08 -7.09
N ALA A 200 -25.40 -8.49 -6.79
CA ALA A 200 -26.55 -8.18 -7.62
C ALA A 200 -26.80 -6.65 -7.63
N GLU A 201 -27.30 -6.10 -8.73
CA GLU A 201 -27.46 -4.64 -8.89
C GLU A 201 -28.30 -4.01 -7.77
N GLU A 202 -29.38 -4.69 -7.36
CA GLU A 202 -30.27 -4.26 -6.27
C GLU A 202 -29.59 -4.21 -4.89
N ASP A 203 -28.50 -4.95 -4.69
CA ASP A 203 -27.74 -5.03 -3.44
C ASP A 203 -26.57 -4.06 -3.38
N THR A 204 -26.22 -3.45 -4.52
CA THR A 204 -25.05 -2.56 -4.60
C THR A 204 -25.26 -1.22 -3.90
N TRP A 205 -26.50 -0.70 -3.88
CA TRP A 205 -26.83 0.58 -3.24
C TRP A 205 -28.32 0.69 -2.93
N PRO A 206 -28.73 1.26 -1.76
CA PRO A 206 -27.86 1.68 -0.64
C PRO A 206 -27.16 0.51 0.03
N ILE A 207 -26.20 0.80 0.95
CA ILE A 207 -25.50 -0.24 1.71
C ILE A 207 -26.51 -1.17 2.39
N SER A 208 -26.45 -2.45 2.06
CA SER A 208 -27.37 -3.52 2.46
C SER A 208 -26.67 -4.57 3.35
N ASP A 209 -27.41 -5.58 3.81
CA ASP A 209 -26.87 -6.71 4.56
C ASP A 209 -25.90 -7.54 3.69
N VAL A 210 -26.03 -7.52 2.36
CA VAL A 210 -25.08 -8.17 1.45
C VAL A 210 -23.67 -7.56 1.56
N TRP A 211 -23.58 -6.26 1.82
CA TRP A 211 -22.31 -5.60 2.09
C TRP A 211 -21.62 -6.18 3.33
N TYR A 212 -22.39 -6.53 4.37
CA TYR A 212 -21.85 -7.16 5.57
C TYR A 212 -21.36 -8.58 5.31
N TYR A 213 -22.00 -9.30 4.40
CA TYR A 213 -21.50 -10.59 3.93
C TYR A 213 -20.11 -10.46 3.27
N HIS A 214 -19.84 -9.34 2.60
CA HIS A 214 -18.54 -9.00 2.00
C HIS A 214 -17.63 -8.17 2.95
N ASP A 215 -17.70 -8.40 4.24
CA ASP A 215 -16.85 -7.82 5.30
C ASP A 215 -17.08 -6.33 5.61
N TRP A 216 -18.11 -5.68 5.06
CA TRP A 216 -18.35 -4.25 5.32
C TRP A 216 -18.80 -3.92 6.75
N HIS A 217 -18.93 -4.83 7.66
CA HIS A 217 -19.25 -4.54 9.07
C HIS A 217 -18.02 -4.52 9.97
N ASN A 218 -17.12 -5.46 9.78
CA ASN A 218 -15.85 -5.52 10.45
C ASN A 218 -15.88 -5.30 11.98
N HIS A 219 -14.73 -5.10 12.60
CA HIS A 219 -14.62 -4.88 14.04
C HIS A 219 -15.26 -3.59 14.52
N ARG A 220 -15.50 -3.48 15.83
CA ARG A 220 -16.05 -2.30 16.47
C ARG A 220 -14.99 -1.49 17.24
N TYR A 221 -15.20 -0.18 17.28
CA TYR A 221 -14.53 0.74 18.19
C TYR A 221 -15.58 1.56 18.91
N GLY A 222 -15.78 1.27 20.19
CA GLY A 222 -16.93 1.78 20.93
C GLY A 222 -18.24 1.23 20.37
N SER A 223 -19.20 2.10 20.08
CA SER A 223 -20.50 1.74 19.51
C SER A 223 -20.50 1.54 17.99
N LYS A 224 -19.44 1.96 17.27
CA LYS A 224 -19.39 1.98 15.81
C LYS A 224 -18.49 0.89 15.24
N THR A 225 -18.85 0.38 14.07
CA THR A 225 -18.00 -0.49 13.26
C THR A 225 -16.91 0.32 12.56
N PHE A 226 -15.87 -0.35 12.08
CA PHE A 226 -14.80 0.32 11.32
C PHE A 226 -15.31 0.88 10.00
N SER A 227 -16.28 0.21 9.38
CA SER A 227 -16.94 0.67 8.15
C SER A 227 -17.78 1.94 8.37
N GLU A 228 -18.51 2.01 9.49
CA GLU A 228 -19.23 3.22 9.89
C GLU A 228 -18.28 4.41 10.12
N LEU A 229 -17.17 4.18 10.85
CA LEU A 229 -16.16 5.23 11.07
C LEU A 229 -15.52 5.70 9.76
N TYR A 230 -15.28 4.78 8.82
CA TYR A 230 -14.74 5.10 7.50
C TYR A 230 -15.73 5.96 6.70
N LYS A 231 -17.00 5.51 6.60
CA LYS A 231 -18.06 6.25 5.89
C LYS A 231 -18.26 7.64 6.47
N GLU A 232 -18.40 7.76 7.79
CA GLU A 232 -18.58 9.07 8.44
C GLU A 232 -17.39 10.01 8.20
N GLY A 233 -16.17 9.49 8.28
CA GLY A 233 -14.98 10.28 8.01
C GLY A 233 -14.89 10.72 6.55
N MET A 234 -15.29 9.88 5.61
CA MET A 234 -15.38 10.21 4.19
C MET A 234 -16.46 11.26 3.93
N ASP A 235 -17.67 11.04 4.45
CA ASP A 235 -18.81 11.98 4.31
C ASP A 235 -18.46 13.36 4.88
N ARG A 236 -17.75 13.41 6.01
CA ARG A 236 -17.28 14.66 6.62
C ARG A 236 -16.27 15.38 5.74
N LYS A 237 -15.38 14.68 5.04
CA LYS A 237 -14.36 15.27 4.15
C LYS A 237 -14.93 15.66 2.79
N LEU A 238 -15.76 14.81 2.20
CA LEU A 238 -16.12 14.85 0.78
C LEU A 238 -17.62 14.97 0.53
N GLY A 239 -18.44 15.04 1.58
CA GLY A 239 -19.90 15.04 1.52
C GLY A 239 -20.49 13.64 1.36
N PRO A 240 -21.79 13.47 1.73
CA PRO A 240 -22.50 12.21 1.55
C PRO A 240 -22.60 11.84 0.07
N SER A 241 -22.84 10.56 -0.19
CA SER A 241 -23.00 10.01 -1.54
C SER A 241 -24.42 9.49 -1.74
N ASP A 242 -24.96 9.70 -2.94
CA ASP A 242 -26.32 9.32 -3.29
C ASP A 242 -26.38 8.01 -4.11
N ASN A 243 -25.25 7.51 -4.57
CA ASN A 243 -25.15 6.29 -5.37
C ASN A 243 -23.77 5.62 -5.20
N LEU A 244 -23.68 4.37 -5.66
CA LEU A 244 -22.48 3.56 -5.58
C LEU A 244 -21.26 4.21 -6.26
N ASP A 245 -21.44 4.77 -7.46
CA ASP A 245 -20.32 5.33 -8.25
C ASP A 245 -19.68 6.51 -7.52
N ASP A 246 -20.48 7.43 -6.99
CA ASP A 246 -19.99 8.56 -6.22
C ASP A 246 -19.33 8.10 -4.90
N PHE A 247 -19.95 7.13 -4.22
CA PHE A 247 -19.40 6.55 -2.99
C PHE A 247 -18.04 5.93 -3.21
N CYS A 248 -17.92 5.05 -4.20
CA CYS A 248 -16.66 4.39 -4.53
C CYS A 248 -15.61 5.38 -5.06
N ARG A 249 -15.99 6.39 -5.85
CA ARG A 249 -15.09 7.42 -6.36
C ARG A 249 -14.47 8.25 -5.22
N LYS A 250 -15.27 8.66 -4.24
CA LYS A 250 -14.80 9.34 -3.03
C LYS A 250 -13.92 8.44 -2.18
N ALA A 251 -14.31 7.17 -2.05
CA ALA A 251 -13.55 6.17 -1.31
C ALA A 251 -12.12 6.01 -1.84
N GLN A 252 -11.89 6.09 -3.16
CA GLN A 252 -10.55 5.97 -3.72
C GLN A 252 -9.60 7.09 -3.26
N LEU A 253 -10.09 8.31 -3.06
CA LEU A 253 -9.28 9.40 -2.49
C LEU A 253 -8.88 9.10 -1.03
N ILE A 254 -9.83 8.63 -0.23
CA ILE A 254 -9.59 8.26 1.17
C ILE A 254 -8.65 7.06 1.27
N ASN A 255 -8.84 6.05 0.43
CA ASN A 255 -7.98 4.88 0.34
C ASN A 255 -6.54 5.28 0.02
N TYR A 256 -6.34 6.12 -1.00
CA TYR A 256 -5.02 6.60 -1.40
C TYR A 256 -4.32 7.36 -0.26
N GLU A 257 -5.01 8.34 0.33
CA GLU A 257 -4.45 9.16 1.42
C GLU A 257 -4.06 8.30 2.62
N SER A 258 -4.96 7.42 3.08
CA SER A 258 -4.77 6.63 4.30
C SER A 258 -3.62 5.63 4.15
N HIS A 259 -3.58 4.89 3.05
CA HIS A 259 -2.54 3.90 2.81
C HIS A 259 -1.16 4.55 2.61
N ARG A 260 -1.11 5.67 1.86
CA ARG A 260 0.12 6.45 1.76
C ARG A 260 0.60 6.94 3.12
N ALA A 261 -0.27 7.52 3.92
CA ALA A 261 0.07 8.08 5.23
C ALA A 261 0.59 7.03 6.22
N ILE A 262 0.07 5.81 6.18
CA ILE A 262 0.58 4.70 7.01
C ILE A 262 2.07 4.49 6.72
N PHE A 263 2.46 4.25 5.49
CA PHE A 263 3.85 3.95 5.16
C PHE A 263 4.78 5.17 5.32
N GLU A 264 4.33 6.36 4.92
CA GLU A 264 5.11 7.58 5.08
C GLU A 264 5.36 7.93 6.55
N ALA A 265 4.43 7.59 7.46
CA ALA A 265 4.64 7.80 8.89
C ALA A 265 5.81 6.97 9.42
N TRP A 266 5.93 5.68 9.05
CA TRP A 266 7.10 4.86 9.38
C TRP A 266 8.37 5.35 8.69
N ASN A 267 8.27 5.71 7.42
CA ASN A 267 9.38 6.30 6.68
C ASN A 267 9.97 7.52 7.40
N SER A 268 9.13 8.39 7.99
CA SER A 268 9.56 9.61 8.68
C SER A 268 10.41 9.35 9.94
N LYS A 269 10.41 8.11 10.42
CA LYS A 269 11.17 7.65 11.59
C LYS A 269 12.22 6.58 11.24
N MET A 270 12.52 6.42 9.96
CA MET A 270 13.46 5.41 9.46
C MET A 270 14.77 5.41 10.22
N TRP A 271 15.12 4.27 10.82
CA TRP A 271 16.34 4.00 11.61
C TRP A 271 16.49 4.81 12.91
N ASN A 272 15.67 5.81 13.14
CA ASN A 272 15.67 6.53 14.41
C ASN A 272 14.79 5.85 15.45
N ASP A 273 13.58 5.45 15.04
CA ASP A 273 12.60 4.81 15.91
C ASP A 273 11.75 3.76 15.14
N ALA A 274 11.99 3.57 13.85
CA ALA A 274 11.23 2.63 13.03
C ALA A 274 12.14 1.77 12.16
N SER A 275 11.75 0.49 11.99
CA SER A 275 12.44 -0.49 11.14
C SER A 275 11.52 -1.15 10.10
N GLY A 276 10.22 -0.98 10.21
CA GLY A 276 9.28 -1.48 9.22
C GLY A 276 7.83 -1.52 9.67
N VAL A 277 6.95 -1.72 8.69
CA VAL A 277 5.51 -1.82 8.86
C VAL A 277 4.89 -2.76 7.84
N LEU A 278 3.96 -3.61 8.29
CA LEU A 278 3.18 -4.51 7.46
C LEU A 278 1.70 -4.13 7.52
N LEU A 279 1.09 -3.95 6.35
CA LEU A 279 -0.33 -3.61 6.27
C LEU A 279 -1.22 -4.81 6.61
N TRP A 280 -2.24 -4.59 7.41
CA TRP A 280 -3.34 -5.51 7.58
C TRP A 280 -4.51 -5.07 6.70
N MET A 281 -4.78 -5.80 5.60
CA MET A 281 -3.94 -6.81 4.99
C MET A 281 -3.76 -6.48 3.51
N SER A 282 -2.82 -7.16 2.84
CA SER A 282 -2.50 -6.79 1.46
C SER A 282 -3.17 -7.69 0.42
N HIS A 283 -3.45 -8.95 0.77
CA HIS A 283 -3.91 -9.97 -0.17
C HIS A 283 -5.36 -10.41 0.11
N PRO A 284 -6.28 -10.25 -0.85
CA PRO A 284 -7.66 -10.73 -0.72
C PRO A 284 -7.77 -12.22 -1.06
N ALA A 285 -8.39 -13.01 -0.19
CA ALA A 285 -8.68 -14.42 -0.44
C ALA A 285 -9.96 -14.64 -1.26
N TRP A 286 -10.88 -13.67 -1.24
CA TRP A 286 -12.20 -13.73 -1.87
C TRP A 286 -12.73 -12.30 -2.12
N PRO A 287 -13.87 -12.11 -2.81
CA PRO A 287 -14.47 -10.79 -2.99
C PRO A 287 -14.92 -10.15 -1.68
N SER A 288 -14.01 -9.44 -1.00
CA SER A 288 -14.25 -8.69 0.22
C SER A 288 -13.99 -7.20 0.01
N MET A 289 -14.54 -6.36 0.89
CA MET A 289 -14.55 -4.91 0.72
C MET A 289 -13.71 -4.15 1.74
N VAL A 290 -12.89 -4.84 2.54
CA VAL A 290 -12.17 -4.19 3.64
C VAL A 290 -10.74 -4.67 3.71
N TRP A 291 -9.83 -3.73 3.99
CA TRP A 291 -8.41 -3.89 4.28
C TRP A 291 -7.46 -4.14 3.11
N GLN A 292 -7.89 -4.62 1.96
CA GLN A 292 -6.98 -5.06 0.90
C GLN A 292 -6.33 -3.88 0.15
N ASN A 293 -5.10 -4.09 -0.32
CA ASN A 293 -4.45 -3.17 -1.25
C ASN A 293 -5.06 -3.20 -2.64
N TYR A 294 -5.51 -4.37 -3.08
CA TYR A 294 -6.12 -4.62 -4.39
C TYR A 294 -7.25 -5.63 -4.24
N SER A 295 -8.19 -5.65 -5.18
CA SER A 295 -9.36 -6.50 -5.10
C SER A 295 -9.07 -7.95 -5.54
N SER A 296 -9.92 -8.90 -5.16
CA SER A 296 -9.75 -10.33 -5.48
C SER A 296 -9.69 -10.64 -6.97
N ASN A 297 -10.26 -9.78 -7.82
CA ASN A 297 -10.19 -9.87 -9.28
C ASN A 297 -8.90 -9.23 -9.87
N GLY A 298 -7.96 -8.79 -9.02
CA GLY A 298 -6.71 -8.16 -9.43
C GLY A 298 -6.81 -6.67 -9.79
N GLU A 299 -7.92 -6.00 -9.44
CA GLU A 299 -8.05 -4.56 -9.63
C GLU A 299 -7.13 -3.78 -8.71
N THR A 300 -6.43 -2.80 -9.28
CA THR A 300 -5.58 -1.85 -8.56
C THR A 300 -6.24 -0.48 -8.52
N ALA A 301 -6.46 0.06 -7.30
CA ALA A 301 -7.19 1.30 -7.08
C ALA A 301 -6.47 2.21 -6.07
N GLY A 302 -7.19 3.11 -5.39
CA GLY A 302 -6.58 4.11 -4.51
C GLY A 302 -5.66 3.55 -3.43
N ALA A 303 -6.06 2.47 -2.74
CA ALA A 303 -5.25 1.82 -1.71
C ALA A 303 -3.90 1.30 -2.26
N TYR A 304 -3.95 0.68 -3.43
CA TYR A 304 -2.78 0.16 -4.12
C TYR A 304 -1.78 1.26 -4.46
N TYR A 305 -2.25 2.32 -5.13
CA TYR A 305 -1.36 3.39 -5.61
C TYR A 305 -0.87 4.33 -4.49
N GLY A 306 -1.66 4.51 -3.43
CA GLY A 306 -1.19 5.20 -2.22
C GLY A 306 -0.03 4.45 -1.55
N THR A 307 -0.16 3.12 -1.44
CA THR A 307 0.90 2.24 -0.95
C THR A 307 2.13 2.26 -1.87
N GLN A 308 1.92 2.08 -3.18
CA GLN A 308 3.00 2.09 -4.17
C GLN A 308 3.81 3.40 -4.10
N LYS A 309 3.13 4.54 -3.96
CA LYS A 309 3.75 5.86 -3.84
C LYS A 309 4.66 5.94 -2.60
N ALA A 310 4.13 5.64 -1.43
CA ALA A 310 4.86 5.73 -0.16
C ALA A 310 6.00 4.71 -0.04
N CYS A 311 5.88 3.57 -0.74
CA CYS A 311 6.88 2.51 -0.69
C CYS A 311 8.00 2.67 -1.73
N ARG A 312 8.00 3.69 -2.58
CA ARG A 312 9.07 3.91 -3.56
C ARG A 312 10.45 3.87 -2.91
N PRO A 313 11.43 3.21 -3.52
CA PRO A 313 12.79 3.10 -2.96
C PRO A 313 13.51 4.43 -2.80
N LEU A 314 13.27 5.39 -3.70
CA LEU A 314 13.62 6.80 -3.55
C LEU A 314 12.32 7.60 -3.55
N HIS A 315 11.99 8.22 -2.42
CA HIS A 315 10.70 8.85 -2.20
C HIS A 315 10.83 10.20 -1.55
N ILE A 316 10.05 11.19 -2.03
CA ILE A 316 9.91 12.48 -1.38
C ILE A 316 8.57 12.56 -0.67
N GLN A 317 8.59 12.92 0.60
CA GLN A 317 7.38 12.99 1.42
C GLN A 317 7.32 14.24 2.31
N MET A 318 6.10 14.55 2.75
CA MET A 318 5.84 15.57 3.78
C MET A 318 5.13 14.92 4.96
N SER A 319 5.62 15.17 6.16
CA SER A 319 4.93 14.68 7.36
C SER A 319 3.60 15.41 7.56
N LEU A 320 2.53 14.65 7.85
CA LEU A 320 1.19 15.21 8.08
C LEU A 320 0.96 15.64 9.54
N ASN A 321 2.02 15.79 10.33
CA ASN A 321 1.95 16.39 11.65
C ASN A 321 2.09 17.93 11.54
N SER A 322 1.98 18.62 12.65
CA SER A 322 2.05 20.11 12.71
C SER A 322 3.36 20.73 12.20
N GLN A 323 4.41 19.94 12.01
CA GLN A 323 5.71 20.42 11.54
C GLN A 323 5.83 20.43 10.01
N HIS A 324 5.03 19.63 9.29
CA HIS A 324 5.05 19.49 7.83
C HIS A 324 6.48 19.41 7.26
N LYS A 325 7.33 18.58 7.89
CA LYS A 325 8.70 18.33 7.42
C LYS A 325 8.69 17.65 6.07
N VAL A 326 9.58 18.10 5.21
CA VAL A 326 9.81 17.50 3.89
C VAL A 326 11.12 16.74 3.93
N ASP A 327 11.04 15.44 3.68
CA ASP A 327 12.15 14.50 3.76
C ASP A 327 12.29 13.70 2.47
N ILE A 328 13.52 13.29 2.15
CA ILE A 328 13.79 12.29 1.12
C ILE A 328 14.12 10.96 1.81
N ILE A 329 13.39 9.93 1.45
CA ILE A 329 13.60 8.56 1.90
C ILE A 329 14.35 7.80 0.80
N ASN A 330 15.45 7.19 1.16
CA ASN A 330 16.23 6.35 0.26
C ASN A 330 16.45 4.99 0.91
N THR A 331 15.75 3.95 0.46
CA THR A 331 15.93 2.57 0.95
C THR A 331 16.92 1.77 0.11
N MET A 332 17.50 2.38 -0.92
CA MET A 332 18.51 1.73 -1.76
C MET A 332 19.91 1.87 -1.16
N LEU A 333 20.79 0.95 -1.53
CA LEU A 333 22.20 0.96 -1.15
C LEU A 333 23.06 1.91 -2.01
N LYS A 334 22.41 2.80 -2.73
CA LYS A 334 23.03 3.80 -3.60
C LYS A 334 22.73 5.21 -3.08
N GLU A 335 23.77 6.02 -2.94
CA GLU A 335 23.59 7.45 -2.66
C GLU A 335 23.25 8.24 -3.93
N TYR A 336 22.64 9.41 -3.73
CA TYR A 336 22.38 10.36 -4.78
C TYR A 336 23.01 11.70 -4.41
N ARG A 337 23.44 12.46 -5.44
CA ARG A 337 24.09 13.75 -5.24
C ARG A 337 23.48 14.81 -6.16
N ASN A 338 23.58 16.07 -5.72
CA ASN A 338 23.19 17.24 -6.51
C ASN A 338 21.73 17.15 -7.01
N LEU A 339 20.81 16.92 -6.08
CA LEU A 339 19.39 16.90 -6.34
C LEU A 339 18.75 18.28 -6.07
N LYS A 340 17.56 18.48 -6.62
CA LYS A 340 16.70 19.63 -6.35
C LYS A 340 15.36 19.17 -5.85
N VAL A 341 14.84 19.86 -4.85
CA VAL A 341 13.48 19.69 -4.32
C VAL A 341 12.73 20.99 -4.54
N GLU A 342 11.58 20.92 -5.19
CA GLU A 342 10.59 21.99 -5.22
C GLU A 342 9.44 21.63 -4.28
N VAL A 343 9.04 22.60 -3.45
CA VAL A 343 7.82 22.58 -2.63
C VAL A 343 6.93 23.69 -3.17
N ALA A 344 5.81 23.33 -3.77
CA ALA A 344 4.87 24.26 -4.36
C ALA A 344 3.49 24.13 -3.72
N VAL A 345 2.84 25.26 -3.46
CA VAL A 345 1.49 25.33 -2.92
C VAL A 345 0.56 25.90 -3.97
N TYR A 346 -0.60 25.26 -4.10
CA TYR A 346 -1.63 25.63 -5.06
C TYR A 346 -2.98 25.81 -4.36
N ASP A 347 -3.82 26.68 -4.90
CA ASP A 347 -5.21 26.79 -4.47
C ASP A 347 -6.06 25.56 -4.84
N LYS A 348 -7.32 25.57 -4.46
CA LYS A 348 -8.27 24.49 -4.69
C LYS A 348 -8.32 24.05 -6.16
N VAL A 349 -8.24 24.96 -7.11
CA VAL A 349 -8.39 24.67 -8.55
C VAL A 349 -7.04 24.43 -9.26
N GLY A 350 -5.92 24.48 -8.52
CA GLY A 350 -4.60 24.16 -9.06
C GLY A 350 -3.80 25.37 -9.55
N LYS A 351 -4.20 26.60 -9.22
CA LYS A 351 -3.39 27.80 -9.49
C LYS A 351 -2.27 27.89 -8.45
N LYS A 352 -1.02 28.03 -8.93
CA LYS A 352 0.16 28.13 -8.05
C LYS A 352 0.08 29.43 -7.21
N ILE A 353 0.16 29.28 -5.90
CA ILE A 353 0.19 30.38 -4.92
C ILE A 353 1.65 30.78 -4.64
N ARG A 354 2.48 29.80 -4.31
CA ARG A 354 3.92 30.00 -4.04
C ARG A 354 4.70 28.73 -4.30
N SER A 355 6.02 28.87 -4.42
CA SER A 355 6.94 27.74 -4.44
C SER A 355 8.30 28.15 -3.85
N SER A 356 9.00 27.15 -3.33
CA SER A 356 10.39 27.26 -2.89
C SER A 356 11.21 26.13 -3.48
N GLN A 357 12.50 26.35 -3.66
CA GLN A 357 13.42 25.32 -4.15
C GLN A 357 14.59 25.15 -3.18
N GLN A 358 14.96 23.88 -2.94
CA GLN A 358 16.07 23.49 -2.09
C GLN A 358 17.07 22.67 -2.91
N LYS A 359 18.35 22.94 -2.75
CA LYS A 359 19.43 22.11 -3.29
C LYS A 359 19.83 21.08 -2.24
N VAL A 360 19.87 19.82 -2.62
CA VAL A 360 20.28 18.71 -1.76
C VAL A 360 21.59 18.16 -2.30
N SER A 361 22.68 18.46 -1.62
CA SER A 361 24.02 18.06 -2.05
C SER A 361 24.20 16.54 -2.03
N ARG A 362 23.63 15.87 -1.02
CA ARG A 362 23.73 14.41 -0.83
C ARG A 362 22.47 13.82 -0.21
N VAL A 363 22.01 12.70 -0.77
CA VAL A 363 21.01 11.81 -0.20
C VAL A 363 21.72 10.49 0.12
N THR A 364 21.86 10.20 1.40
CA THR A 364 22.61 9.04 1.89
C THR A 364 21.90 7.74 1.50
N ALA A 365 22.66 6.70 1.19
CA ALA A 365 22.15 5.36 0.95
C ALA A 365 21.47 4.83 2.23
N ASN A 366 20.36 4.12 2.06
CA ASN A 366 19.60 3.48 3.13
C ASN A 366 19.34 4.41 4.33
N ALA A 367 18.83 5.61 4.06
CA ALA A 367 18.63 6.64 5.09
C ALA A 367 17.51 7.62 4.74
N LEU A 368 17.02 8.31 5.76
CA LEU A 368 16.21 9.51 5.64
C LEU A 368 17.16 10.72 5.53
N THR A 369 16.87 11.64 4.61
CA THR A 369 17.57 12.92 4.45
C THR A 369 16.56 14.05 4.64
N PRO A 370 16.66 14.84 5.73
CA PRO A 370 15.83 16.03 5.92
C PRO A 370 16.16 17.09 4.86
N VAL A 371 15.14 17.77 4.34
CA VAL A 371 15.28 18.80 3.30
C VAL A 371 14.84 20.16 3.79
N THR A 372 13.59 20.30 4.22
CA THR A 372 12.97 21.56 4.65
C THR A 372 11.69 21.27 5.44
N GLN A 373 10.94 22.31 5.74
CA GLN A 373 9.56 22.22 6.24
C GLN A 373 8.69 23.25 5.53
N LEU A 374 7.39 23.03 5.50
CA LEU A 374 6.42 23.98 4.96
C LEU A 374 6.20 25.08 5.99
N GLU A 375 6.65 26.28 5.68
CA GLU A 375 6.53 27.48 6.52
C GLU A 375 5.26 28.27 6.19
N ASP A 376 4.89 29.23 7.08
CA ASP A 376 3.77 30.18 6.89
C ASP A 376 2.44 29.56 6.46
N ILE A 377 2.08 28.44 7.10
CA ILE A 377 0.81 27.75 6.79
C ILE A 377 -0.38 28.67 7.05
N LYS A 378 -0.30 29.54 8.08
CA LYS A 378 -1.39 30.44 8.48
C LYS A 378 -1.79 31.44 7.39
N GLY A 379 -0.89 31.77 6.45
CA GLY A 379 -1.16 32.65 5.32
C GLY A 379 -1.73 31.95 4.08
N LEU A 380 -1.93 30.64 4.13
CA LEU A 380 -2.51 29.88 3.03
C LEU A 380 -4.05 29.91 3.06
N PRO A 381 -4.72 29.67 1.92
CA PRO A 381 -6.17 29.40 1.90
C PRO A 381 -6.56 28.26 2.83
N ASP A 382 -7.82 28.23 3.25
CA ASP A 382 -8.36 27.17 4.10
C ASP A 382 -8.08 25.77 3.56
N PHE A 383 -8.15 25.61 2.25
CA PHE A 383 -7.72 24.40 1.54
C PHE A 383 -6.66 24.72 0.49
N SER A 384 -5.60 23.91 0.45
CA SER A 384 -4.51 24.02 -0.50
C SER A 384 -3.98 22.65 -0.89
N TRP A 385 -3.46 22.54 -2.11
CA TRP A 385 -2.63 21.42 -2.53
C TRP A 385 -1.17 21.76 -2.28
N VAL A 386 -0.42 20.80 -1.73
CA VAL A 386 1.04 20.90 -1.58
C VAL A 386 1.66 19.86 -2.49
N LYS A 387 2.45 20.30 -3.46
CA LYS A 387 3.17 19.42 -4.37
C LYS A 387 4.66 19.45 -4.08
N LEU A 388 5.24 18.28 -3.95
CA LEU A 388 6.66 18.04 -3.82
C LEU A 388 7.19 17.44 -5.13
N VAL A 389 8.34 17.94 -5.59
CA VAL A 389 9.00 17.43 -6.80
C VAL A 389 10.49 17.23 -6.52
N LEU A 390 10.98 16.02 -6.70
CA LEU A 390 12.39 15.66 -6.58
C LEU A 390 12.99 15.45 -7.97
N THR A 391 14.01 16.21 -8.31
CA THR A 391 14.69 16.12 -9.60
C THR A 391 16.20 16.01 -9.45
N THR A 392 16.85 15.50 -10.49
CA THR A 392 18.29 15.67 -10.65
C THR A 392 18.62 17.13 -10.98
N ASN A 393 19.90 17.51 -10.90
CA ASN A 393 20.34 18.88 -11.21
C ASN A 393 20.01 19.32 -12.66
N ASN A 394 19.95 18.37 -13.60
CA ASN A 394 19.58 18.62 -14.99
C ASN A 394 18.06 18.48 -15.27
N GLY A 395 17.24 18.46 -14.24
CA GLY A 395 15.79 18.51 -14.36
C GLY A 395 15.07 17.17 -14.60
N LYS A 396 15.76 16.02 -14.58
CA LYS A 396 15.10 14.72 -14.69
C LYS A 396 14.29 14.44 -13.41
N LEU A 397 12.99 14.17 -13.57
CA LEU A 397 12.11 13.77 -12.48
C LEU A 397 12.56 12.43 -11.88
N LEU A 398 12.66 12.38 -10.56
CA LEU A 398 12.97 11.17 -9.79
C LEU A 398 11.76 10.70 -9.00
N ASP A 399 11.05 11.63 -8.34
CA ASP A 399 9.80 11.37 -7.64
C ASP A 399 8.98 12.66 -7.48
N ASP A 400 7.69 12.52 -7.31
CA ASP A 400 6.76 13.60 -6.98
C ASP A 400 5.69 13.11 -5.99
N ASN A 401 5.10 14.03 -5.24
CA ASN A 401 4.01 13.72 -4.31
C ASN A 401 3.07 14.92 -4.19
N VAL A 402 1.78 14.66 -3.94
CA VAL A 402 0.78 15.72 -3.77
C VAL A 402 -0.05 15.43 -2.52
N TYR A 403 -0.19 16.44 -1.69
CA TYR A 403 -0.98 16.40 -0.46
C TYR A 403 -2.07 17.45 -0.50
N TRP A 404 -3.16 17.18 0.18
CA TRP A 404 -4.12 18.21 0.56
C TRP A 404 -3.82 18.72 1.97
N LEU A 405 -3.94 20.01 2.15
CA LEU A 405 -3.80 20.70 3.43
C LEU A 405 -5.08 21.48 3.68
N ASN A 406 -5.78 21.13 4.76
CA ASN A 406 -6.97 21.85 5.21
C ASN A 406 -6.69 22.48 6.58
N GLN A 407 -6.88 23.80 6.69
CA GLN A 407 -6.60 24.56 7.91
C GLN A 407 -7.82 24.72 8.81
N LYS A 408 -9.01 24.50 8.26
CA LYS A 408 -10.27 24.56 9.00
C LYS A 408 -10.86 23.17 9.22
N GLU A 409 -11.95 23.12 9.94
CA GLU A 409 -12.75 21.91 10.03
C GLU A 409 -13.29 21.52 8.64
N TRP A 410 -13.27 20.22 8.34
CA TRP A 410 -13.81 19.68 7.11
C TRP A 410 -15.33 19.84 7.09
N ASP A 411 -15.88 20.38 6.02
CA ASP A 411 -17.31 20.68 5.86
C ASP A 411 -18.03 19.81 4.81
N GLY A 412 -17.32 18.82 4.25
CA GLY A 412 -17.84 17.94 3.20
C GLY A 412 -17.93 18.56 1.81
N LYS A 413 -17.51 19.82 1.64
CA LYS A 413 -17.63 20.56 0.37
C LYS A 413 -16.30 20.86 -0.30
N VAL A 414 -15.21 20.48 0.34
CA VAL A 414 -13.86 20.91 -0.08
C VAL A 414 -13.54 20.57 -1.53
N LEU A 415 -13.94 19.38 -2.01
CA LEU A 415 -13.67 18.94 -3.38
C LEU A 415 -14.93 18.82 -4.25
N THR A 416 -16.14 19.12 -3.74
CA THR A 416 -17.41 18.92 -4.44
C THR A 416 -17.49 19.72 -5.73
N ASP A 417 -16.97 20.97 -5.71
CA ASP A 417 -17.08 21.92 -6.82
C ASP A 417 -15.78 22.03 -7.63
N LEU A 418 -14.96 20.97 -7.66
CA LEU A 418 -13.80 20.97 -8.55
C LEU A 418 -14.28 21.03 -10.00
N PRO A 419 -13.82 22.00 -10.80
CA PRO A 419 -14.15 22.04 -12.21
C PRO A 419 -13.69 20.78 -12.93
N VAL A 420 -14.45 20.32 -13.90
CA VAL A 420 -14.08 19.18 -14.74
C VAL A 420 -12.79 19.50 -15.50
N ALA A 421 -11.85 18.59 -15.43
CA ALA A 421 -10.58 18.65 -16.16
C ALA A 421 -10.58 17.63 -17.30
N SER A 422 -9.95 17.99 -18.42
CA SER A 422 -9.70 17.05 -19.52
C SER A 422 -8.19 16.84 -19.66
N VAL A 423 -7.75 15.60 -19.83
CA VAL A 423 -6.35 15.27 -20.01
C VAL A 423 -6.09 14.71 -21.40
N ASN A 424 -4.93 15.01 -21.97
CA ASN A 424 -4.48 14.42 -23.23
C ASN A 424 -3.53 13.25 -22.92
N VAL A 425 -3.72 12.14 -23.63
CA VAL A 425 -2.86 10.97 -23.48
C VAL A 425 -2.27 10.58 -24.84
N SER A 426 -0.98 10.33 -24.86
CA SER A 426 -0.29 9.72 -25.99
C SER A 426 0.41 8.45 -25.54
N VAL A 427 0.34 7.44 -26.41
CA VAL A 427 0.97 6.14 -26.17
C VAL A 427 2.29 6.07 -26.92
N LYS A 428 3.34 5.62 -26.26
CA LYS A 428 4.67 5.44 -26.82
C LYS A 428 5.15 4.02 -26.57
N ASN A 429 5.91 3.49 -27.52
CA ASN A 429 6.61 2.20 -27.38
C ASN A 429 5.68 1.04 -26.97
N PHE A 430 4.41 1.05 -27.39
CA PHE A 430 3.52 -0.05 -27.15
C PHE A 430 3.92 -1.25 -28.00
N ALA A 431 4.28 -2.35 -27.33
CA ALA A 431 4.77 -3.54 -28.00
C ALA A 431 4.37 -4.82 -27.26
N LYS A 432 4.16 -5.89 -28.04
CA LYS A 432 4.04 -7.25 -27.51
C LYS A 432 5.44 -7.84 -27.33
N LYS A 433 5.71 -8.35 -26.15
CA LYS A 433 6.85 -9.22 -25.81
C LYS A 433 6.39 -10.68 -25.82
N ALA A 434 7.24 -11.61 -25.40
CA ALA A 434 6.88 -13.03 -25.41
C ALA A 434 5.53 -13.30 -24.69
N ASN A 435 5.40 -12.89 -23.44
CA ASN A 435 4.27 -13.24 -22.59
C ASN A 435 3.47 -12.03 -22.07
N HIS A 436 3.83 -10.80 -22.47
CA HIS A 436 3.16 -9.59 -22.02
C HIS A 436 3.18 -8.48 -23.05
N TYR A 437 2.33 -7.49 -22.84
CA TYR A 437 2.42 -6.20 -23.52
C TYR A 437 3.04 -5.18 -22.58
N GLU A 438 3.84 -4.29 -23.12
CA GLU A 438 4.40 -3.16 -22.38
C GLU A 438 4.25 -1.88 -23.16
N GLY A 439 4.24 -0.74 -22.47
CA GLY A 439 4.15 0.56 -23.11
C GLY A 439 4.42 1.71 -22.16
N LYS A 440 4.46 2.91 -22.72
CA LYS A 440 4.64 4.16 -22.01
C LYS A 440 3.55 5.14 -22.40
N LEU A 441 2.90 5.72 -21.41
CA LEU A 441 1.89 6.75 -21.56
C LEU A 441 2.51 8.11 -21.21
N ILE A 442 2.12 9.14 -21.95
CA ILE A 442 2.35 10.53 -21.58
C ILE A 442 0.97 11.13 -21.35
N VAL A 443 0.63 11.37 -20.08
CA VAL A 443 -0.63 11.99 -19.67
C VAL A 443 -0.35 13.46 -19.40
N LYS A 444 -1.04 14.36 -20.11
CA LYS A 444 -0.87 15.81 -20.00
C LYS A 444 -2.18 16.48 -19.61
N ASN A 445 -2.12 17.39 -18.66
CA ASN A 445 -3.22 18.32 -18.35
C ASN A 445 -3.00 19.62 -19.14
N PRO A 446 -3.66 19.85 -20.29
CA PRO A 446 -3.53 21.07 -21.06
C PRO A 446 -4.43 22.20 -20.53
N GLY A 447 -5.32 21.89 -19.56
CA GLY A 447 -6.35 22.78 -19.06
C GLY A 447 -5.81 23.80 -18.03
N GLN A 448 -6.75 24.58 -17.49
CA GLN A 448 -6.47 25.59 -16.47
C GLN A 448 -6.82 25.14 -15.05
N TYR A 449 -7.37 23.93 -14.89
CA TYR A 449 -7.78 23.37 -13.60
C TYR A 449 -6.99 22.11 -13.29
N LEU A 450 -6.82 21.82 -12.01
CA LEU A 450 -6.22 20.59 -11.53
C LEU A 450 -6.99 19.37 -12.04
N ALA A 451 -6.27 18.37 -12.55
CA ALA A 451 -6.77 17.03 -12.79
C ALA A 451 -6.41 16.14 -11.59
N ALA A 452 -7.43 15.74 -10.82
CA ALA A 452 -7.25 15.05 -9.54
C ALA A 452 -7.48 13.55 -9.66
N ALA A 453 -6.62 12.77 -9.01
CA ALA A 453 -6.69 11.33 -8.87
C ALA A 453 -6.91 10.61 -10.22
N ILE A 454 -6.06 10.90 -11.20
CA ILE A 454 -6.14 10.32 -12.55
C ILE A 454 -5.92 8.81 -12.45
N ALA A 455 -6.92 8.04 -12.84
CA ALA A 455 -6.92 6.60 -12.89
C ALA A 455 -6.73 6.08 -14.32
N LEU A 456 -6.09 4.94 -14.45
CA LEU A 456 -5.75 4.30 -15.72
C LEU A 456 -6.21 2.85 -15.67
N THR A 457 -7.01 2.41 -16.64
CA THR A 457 -7.51 1.04 -16.72
C THR A 457 -7.32 0.50 -18.14
N LEU A 458 -6.71 -0.68 -18.26
CA LEU A 458 -6.66 -1.39 -19.53
C LEU A 458 -7.94 -2.21 -19.72
N ARG A 459 -8.50 -2.17 -20.92
CA ARG A 459 -9.77 -2.84 -21.25
C ARG A 459 -9.66 -3.60 -22.57
N ASN A 460 -10.40 -4.67 -22.69
CA ASN A 460 -10.58 -5.37 -23.95
C ASN A 460 -11.43 -4.50 -24.89
N ALA A 461 -10.89 -4.12 -26.04
CA ALA A 461 -11.57 -3.22 -26.98
C ALA A 461 -12.87 -3.80 -27.59
N LYS A 462 -13.08 -5.11 -27.49
CA LYS A 462 -14.28 -5.78 -28.04
C LYS A 462 -15.40 -5.92 -27.00
N THR A 463 -15.06 -6.22 -25.77
CA THR A 463 -16.03 -6.55 -24.71
C THR A 463 -16.18 -5.46 -23.67
N ASP A 464 -15.31 -4.46 -23.70
CA ASP A 464 -15.14 -3.42 -22.68
C ASP A 464 -14.78 -3.97 -21.26
N ALA A 465 -14.51 -5.25 -21.13
CA ALA A 465 -14.11 -5.84 -19.85
C ALA A 465 -12.70 -5.37 -19.43
N PRO A 466 -12.47 -5.05 -18.17
CA PRO A 466 -11.14 -4.70 -17.67
C PRO A 466 -10.16 -5.86 -17.81
N ILE A 467 -8.90 -5.54 -18.15
CA ILE A 467 -7.82 -6.51 -18.20
C ILE A 467 -7.03 -6.42 -16.90
N ARG A 468 -7.13 -7.43 -16.07
CA ARG A 468 -6.55 -7.45 -14.72
C ARG A 468 -5.71 -8.71 -14.48
N PRO A 469 -4.64 -8.62 -13.68
CA PRO A 469 -4.03 -7.38 -13.23
C PRO A 469 -3.31 -6.64 -14.36
N ALA A 470 -3.25 -5.31 -14.25
CA ALA A 470 -2.41 -4.46 -15.06
C ALA A 470 -1.44 -3.71 -14.14
N TYR A 471 -0.16 -3.63 -14.53
CA TYR A 471 0.91 -3.10 -13.69
C TYR A 471 1.34 -1.73 -14.22
N PHE A 472 0.82 -0.66 -13.62
CA PHE A 472 1.27 0.70 -13.90
C PHE A 472 2.30 1.13 -12.84
N ASP A 473 3.25 1.99 -13.21
CA ASP A 473 4.24 2.53 -12.26
C ASP A 473 3.75 3.77 -11.49
N ASP A 474 2.56 4.27 -11.79
CA ASP A 474 1.80 5.25 -11.00
C ASP A 474 0.31 5.23 -11.41
N GLY A 475 -0.57 5.62 -10.49
CA GLY A 475 -2.00 5.79 -10.72
C GLY A 475 -2.63 6.63 -9.60
N TYR A 476 -3.84 7.10 -9.80
CA TYR A 476 -4.51 8.04 -8.89
C TYR A 476 -3.66 9.28 -8.59
N PHE A 477 -2.86 9.69 -9.57
CA PHE A 477 -1.96 10.83 -9.47
C PHE A 477 -2.66 12.16 -9.83
N TYR A 478 -1.97 13.26 -9.56
CA TYR A 478 -2.49 14.61 -9.77
C TYR A 478 -1.63 15.35 -10.79
N LEU A 479 -2.27 16.11 -11.69
CA LEU A 479 -1.60 17.01 -12.62
C LEU A 479 -2.13 18.42 -12.46
N MET A 480 -1.24 19.34 -12.07
CA MET A 480 -1.54 20.77 -12.09
C MET A 480 -1.70 21.28 -13.54
N PRO A 481 -2.30 22.45 -13.76
CA PRO A 481 -2.40 23.05 -15.10
C PRO A 481 -1.08 23.08 -15.85
N GLY A 482 -1.07 22.60 -17.09
CA GLY A 482 0.09 22.56 -17.96
C GLY A 482 1.08 21.41 -17.71
N GLU A 483 0.90 20.63 -16.65
CA GLU A 483 1.81 19.52 -16.34
C GLU A 483 1.57 18.28 -17.17
N PHE A 484 2.58 17.42 -17.21
CA PHE A 484 2.48 16.06 -17.77
C PHE A 484 3.20 15.05 -16.90
N LYS A 485 2.84 13.77 -17.07
CA LYS A 485 3.49 12.63 -16.41
C LYS A 485 3.69 11.49 -17.39
N GLU A 486 4.84 10.85 -17.29
CA GLU A 486 5.13 9.62 -17.99
C GLU A 486 4.81 8.43 -17.10
N ILE A 487 4.03 7.48 -17.60
CA ILE A 487 3.62 6.26 -16.90
C ILE A 487 4.00 5.07 -17.76
N ARG A 488 4.74 4.14 -17.21
CA ARG A 488 4.99 2.84 -17.83
C ARG A 488 3.93 1.87 -17.38
N PHE A 489 3.58 0.96 -18.26
CA PHE A 489 2.68 -0.13 -17.91
C PHE A 489 3.13 -1.44 -18.54
N GLN A 490 2.70 -2.52 -17.89
CA GLN A 490 2.83 -3.89 -18.35
C GLN A 490 1.54 -4.63 -18.07
N VAL A 491 1.17 -5.55 -18.96
CA VAL A 491 0.03 -6.47 -18.77
C VAL A 491 0.34 -7.80 -19.40
N ASP A 492 0.05 -8.89 -18.70
CA ASP A 492 0.28 -10.23 -19.21
C ASP A 492 -0.66 -10.52 -20.40
N CYS A 493 -0.19 -11.27 -21.40
CA CYS A 493 -1.03 -11.71 -22.51
C CYS A 493 -2.16 -12.59 -22.00
N LYS A 494 -3.40 -12.25 -22.38
CA LYS A 494 -4.58 -13.04 -22.06
C LYS A 494 -5.24 -13.55 -23.32
N GLU A 495 -5.80 -14.75 -23.25
CA GLU A 495 -6.57 -15.33 -24.33
C GLU A 495 -7.78 -14.45 -24.68
N GLY A 496 -8.09 -14.30 -25.95
CA GLY A 496 -9.22 -13.50 -26.43
C GLY A 496 -9.00 -11.97 -26.37
N VAL A 497 -7.81 -11.49 -26.02
CA VAL A 497 -7.47 -10.06 -26.00
C VAL A 497 -6.55 -9.70 -27.16
N ASP A 498 -7.15 -9.36 -28.32
CA ASP A 498 -6.41 -8.96 -29.53
C ASP A 498 -6.15 -7.44 -29.59
N LYS A 499 -7.06 -6.66 -29.09
CA LYS A 499 -7.01 -5.19 -29.05
C LYS A 499 -7.35 -4.66 -27.66
N MET A 500 -6.66 -3.65 -27.24
CA MET A 500 -6.84 -3.03 -25.93
C MET A 500 -7.24 -1.56 -26.04
N LEU A 501 -8.07 -1.12 -25.12
CA LEU A 501 -8.33 0.29 -24.83
C LEU A 501 -7.62 0.66 -23.53
N LEU A 502 -7.14 1.88 -23.47
CA LEU A 502 -6.79 2.54 -22.21
C LEU A 502 -7.94 3.48 -21.86
N ARG A 503 -8.65 3.18 -20.78
CA ARG A 503 -9.58 4.12 -20.16
C ARG A 503 -8.82 5.02 -19.22
N VAL A 504 -9.04 6.33 -19.37
CA VAL A 504 -8.47 7.36 -18.50
C VAL A 504 -9.64 8.11 -17.88
N ASP A 505 -9.71 8.14 -16.56
CA ASP A 505 -10.69 8.89 -15.77
C ASP A 505 -10.04 9.49 -14.52
N GLY A 506 -10.84 9.93 -13.54
CA GLY A 506 -10.33 10.46 -12.29
C GLY A 506 -11.42 11.14 -11.47
N TYR A 507 -11.05 11.76 -10.36
CA TYR A 507 -12.03 12.36 -9.46
C TYR A 507 -12.84 13.48 -10.13
N ASN A 508 -12.18 14.38 -10.84
CA ASN A 508 -12.79 15.45 -11.63
C ASN A 508 -12.36 15.41 -13.11
N VAL A 509 -11.91 14.27 -13.59
CA VAL A 509 -11.41 14.10 -14.97
C VAL A 509 -12.48 13.50 -15.84
N GLU A 510 -12.70 14.10 -17.00
CA GLU A 510 -13.59 13.57 -18.03
C GLU A 510 -13.05 12.21 -18.53
N SER A 511 -13.91 11.19 -18.43
CA SER A 511 -13.53 9.84 -18.85
C SER A 511 -13.39 9.74 -20.37
N LYS A 512 -12.35 9.06 -20.82
CA LYS A 512 -12.14 8.77 -22.25
C LYS A 512 -11.37 7.50 -22.50
N ASP A 513 -11.65 6.88 -23.64
CA ASP A 513 -11.01 5.67 -24.12
C ASP A 513 -10.05 5.97 -25.27
N ILE A 514 -8.90 5.31 -25.23
CA ILE A 514 -7.84 5.45 -26.22
C ILE A 514 -7.47 4.07 -26.73
N LEU A 515 -7.66 3.83 -28.02
CA LEU A 515 -7.26 2.56 -28.63
C LEU A 515 -5.73 2.44 -28.66
N LEU A 516 -5.23 1.34 -28.09
CA LEU A 516 -3.81 1.02 -28.15
C LEU A 516 -3.52 0.31 -29.47
N ASN A 517 -2.85 1.00 -30.36
CA ASN A 517 -2.41 0.46 -31.65
C ASN A 517 -0.92 0.11 -31.59
N LYS A 518 -0.57 -1.00 -32.22
CA LYS A 518 0.83 -1.41 -32.40
C LYS A 518 1.61 -0.42 -33.28
#